data_df628b1252528cf350d142d4c3ae0c40
#
_entry.id   df628b1252528cf350d142d4c3ae0c40
#
_cell.length_a   1.000
_cell.length_b   1.000
_cell.length_c   1.000
_cell.angle_alpha   90.00
_cell.angle_beta   90.00
_cell.angle_gamma   90.00
#
_symmetry.space_group_name_H-M   'P 1'
#
loop_
_entity.id
_entity.type
_entity.pdbx_description
1 polymer ?
#
loop_
_entity_poly.entity_id
_entity_poly.type
_entity_poly.pdbx_seq_one_letter_code
_entity_poly.pdbx_strand_id
1 'polypeptide(L)'
;MLYVCVCLMESQLSTRRFRKINCDIRTFVSKEREKNSYYRIMSTAPRIAAAKRDWGHDEAGCTVLHIDMDAFYASLEVARHPEYRGRPVIIGVGNRSVVSAASYEARQYGINSAMASSRAQKLCPNGIFLPVDMSYYRAMSHRIFKEVLSRITGRIEQVSVDECYMDVSGALLRWGSPSAIGAWIREQVALRYNITCSVGIAANKLVAKMASTNAKPNGMLMIPVARHAQFVQMMPLRGIPGIGPSLEKRLNAWGIDSVADLARMSLESLERATGSAISAHGLYQAARGLDDRPVVPYTQEKSIGAERTFEADTQDMRQVCSMLRWCCDDVATSLRKRGFLARKVMVKLRFPDLSYATKGRTLDCPTDAASVLYPQCVDLLLAMMGMVPESVHAISLARPVRLAGMSASGLVLAEETAIQPSLDDLLEENEAERHAAVQAKPAQMRTHAKRLRGAEAALDAVRQKYGNDIASFGV
;
A
#
# COMPACT_ATOMS: atom_id res chain seq x y z
N MET A 1 -10.00 -12.31 34.50
CA MET A 1 -11.08 -13.27 34.21
C MET A 1 -11.64 -12.91 32.86
N LEU A 2 -11.17 -13.62 31.81
CA LEU A 2 -11.57 -13.37 30.42
C LEU A 2 -12.98 -13.90 30.18
N TYR A 3 -13.95 -13.04 29.95
CA TYR A 3 -15.26 -13.43 29.44
C TYR A 3 -15.20 -13.43 27.90
N VAL A 4 -15.17 -14.63 27.34
CA VAL A 4 -15.51 -14.86 25.92
C VAL A 4 -17.04 -14.88 25.86
N CYS A 5 -17.68 -13.79 25.45
CA CYS A 5 -19.11 -13.83 25.10
C CYS A 5 -19.29 -14.42 23.73
N VAL A 6 -19.54 -15.71 23.67
CA VAL A 6 -20.19 -16.37 22.55
C VAL A 6 -21.68 -16.01 22.63
N CYS A 7 -22.19 -15.14 21.75
CA CYS A 7 -23.61 -14.93 21.61
C CYS A 7 -24.24 -16.13 20.91
N LEU A 8 -24.80 -17.03 21.71
CA LEU A 8 -25.85 -17.95 21.30
C LEU A 8 -27.15 -17.52 22.00
N MET A 9 -28.15 -17.29 21.16
CA MET A 9 -29.60 -17.33 21.38
C MET A 9 -30.30 -16.29 22.25
N GLU A 10 -31.19 -15.62 21.57
CA GLU A 10 -32.54 -15.16 21.90
C GLU A 10 -32.98 -15.16 23.36
N SER A 11 -33.18 -13.96 23.88
CA SER A 11 -34.43 -13.67 24.62
C SER A 11 -34.73 -12.17 24.62
N GLN A 12 -35.95 -11.87 24.40
CA GLN A 12 -36.58 -10.57 24.21
C GLN A 12 -36.27 -9.58 25.35
N LEU A 13 -35.89 -8.40 24.98
CA LEU A 13 -36.34 -7.08 25.45
C LEU A 13 -35.21 -6.03 25.30
N SER A 14 -35.55 -4.91 24.68
CA SER A 14 -34.73 -3.70 24.56
C SER A 14 -33.77 -3.57 23.36
N THR A 15 -34.09 -4.14 22.23
CA THR A 15 -33.14 -4.34 21.11
C THR A 15 -33.18 -3.29 20.00
N ARG A 16 -34.08 -2.29 20.01
CA ARG A 16 -34.18 -1.35 18.87
C ARG A 16 -33.04 -0.31 18.80
N ARG A 17 -32.53 0.18 19.93
CA ARG A 17 -31.43 1.18 19.92
C ARG A 17 -30.07 0.56 19.67
N PHE A 18 -29.79 -0.60 20.23
CA PHE A 18 -28.54 -1.34 20.01
C PHE A 18 -28.47 -1.96 18.59
N ARG A 19 -29.59 -2.41 18.05
CA ARG A 19 -29.63 -2.91 16.65
C ARG A 19 -29.38 -1.80 15.64
N LYS A 20 -29.83 -0.58 15.88
CA LYS A 20 -29.59 0.54 14.94
C LYS A 20 -28.12 0.94 14.92
N ILE A 21 -27.47 1.04 16.09
CA ILE A 21 -26.03 1.37 16.21
C ILE A 21 -25.15 0.24 15.62
N ASN A 22 -25.46 -1.03 15.90
CA ASN A 22 -24.76 -2.17 15.33
C ASN A 22 -25.02 -2.35 13.82
N CYS A 23 -26.23 -2.01 13.33
CA CYS A 23 -26.53 -2.04 11.91
C CYS A 23 -25.79 -0.94 11.15
N ASP A 24 -25.68 0.27 11.73
CA ASP A 24 -24.95 1.38 11.14
C ASP A 24 -23.42 1.11 11.12
N ILE A 25 -22.88 0.51 12.19
CA ILE A 25 -21.48 0.09 12.26
C ILE A 25 -21.22 -1.08 11.29
N ARG A 26 -22.11 -2.08 11.21
CA ARG A 26 -21.98 -3.20 10.29
C ARG A 26 -22.04 -2.77 8.83
N THR A 27 -22.97 -1.88 8.49
CA THR A 27 -23.10 -1.34 7.12
C THR A 27 -21.91 -0.44 6.77
N PHE A 28 -21.37 0.32 7.74
CA PHE A 28 -20.17 1.11 7.59
C PHE A 28 -18.94 0.21 7.38
N VAL A 29 -18.74 -0.80 8.21
CA VAL A 29 -17.60 -1.73 8.14
C VAL A 29 -17.66 -2.63 6.91
N SER A 30 -18.84 -3.13 6.50
CA SER A 30 -18.95 -4.04 5.34
C SER A 30 -18.71 -3.33 4.01
N LYS A 31 -19.21 -2.10 3.82
CA LYS A 31 -19.00 -1.31 2.60
C LYS A 31 -17.57 -0.79 2.45
N GLU A 32 -16.80 -0.69 3.53
CA GLU A 32 -15.45 -0.14 3.48
C GLU A 32 -14.32 -1.17 3.53
N ARG A 33 -14.61 -2.44 3.82
CA ARG A 33 -13.61 -3.51 3.77
C ARG A 33 -12.96 -3.68 2.40
N GLU A 34 -13.66 -3.35 1.34
CA GLU A 34 -13.16 -3.43 -0.03
C GLU A 34 -12.21 -2.28 -0.40
N LYS A 35 -12.15 -1.20 0.40
CA LYS A 35 -11.46 0.03 0.01
C LYS A 35 -10.02 0.18 0.51
N ASN A 36 -9.51 -0.70 1.37
CA ASN A 36 -8.26 -0.42 2.06
C ASN A 36 -7.18 -1.46 1.95
N SER A 37 -6.26 -1.18 1.17
CA SER A 37 -4.79 -1.09 1.29
C SER A 37 -4.22 -1.00 -0.12
N TYR A 38 -3.23 -0.15 -0.33
CA TYR A 38 -2.50 0.07 -1.59
C TYR A 38 -3.10 1.04 -2.59
N TYR A 39 -3.54 2.24 -2.14
CA TYR A 39 -3.48 3.39 -3.04
C TYR A 39 -2.02 3.83 -3.22
N ARG A 40 -1.22 2.99 -3.85
CA ARG A 40 0.00 3.48 -4.49
C ARG A 40 -0.45 4.27 -5.70
N ILE A 41 -0.20 5.58 -5.67
CA ILE A 41 -0.54 6.52 -6.74
C ILE A 41 0.05 5.96 -8.03
N MET A 42 -0.81 5.50 -8.94
CA MET A 42 -0.38 5.10 -10.28
C MET A 42 0.32 6.29 -10.91
N SER A 43 1.47 6.06 -11.51
CA SER A 43 2.35 7.09 -12.04
C SER A 43 1.58 8.10 -12.90
N THR A 44 1.50 9.34 -12.43
CA THR A 44 1.03 10.50 -13.21
C THR A 44 2.18 11.14 -13.98
N ALA A 45 3.26 10.39 -14.23
CA ALA A 45 4.41 10.87 -14.95
C ALA A 45 4.01 11.35 -16.36
N PRO A 46 4.48 12.52 -16.77
CA PRO A 46 4.18 13.05 -18.09
C PRO A 46 4.77 12.12 -19.17
N ARG A 47 4.03 11.98 -20.27
CA ARG A 47 4.44 11.20 -21.43
C ARG A 47 4.80 12.15 -22.56
N ILE A 48 5.85 11.81 -23.30
CA ILE A 48 6.33 12.63 -24.41
C ILE A 48 6.17 11.83 -25.71
N ALA A 49 5.41 12.36 -26.65
CA ALA A 49 5.19 11.69 -27.94
C ALA A 49 6.52 11.43 -28.68
N ALA A 50 7.45 12.38 -28.64
CA ALA A 50 8.78 12.24 -29.23
C ALA A 50 9.64 11.11 -28.61
N ALA A 51 9.29 10.62 -27.43
CA ALA A 51 9.96 9.46 -26.82
C ALA A 51 9.64 8.14 -27.51
N LYS A 52 8.54 8.05 -28.28
CA LYS A 52 8.13 6.85 -29.03
C LYS A 52 8.83 6.70 -30.39
N ARG A 53 9.95 7.34 -30.58
CA ARG A 53 10.76 7.15 -31.77
C ARG A 53 11.57 5.86 -31.71
N ASP A 54 12.14 5.46 -32.85
CA ASP A 54 13.17 4.43 -32.89
C ASP A 54 14.46 4.94 -32.23
N TRP A 55 14.94 4.20 -31.23
CA TRP A 55 16.16 4.49 -30.51
C TRP A 55 17.33 3.65 -30.97
N GLY A 56 17.10 2.70 -31.89
CA GLY A 56 18.06 1.70 -32.37
C GLY A 56 17.73 0.30 -31.83
N HIS A 57 18.43 -0.70 -32.37
CA HIS A 57 18.14 -2.11 -32.13
C HIS A 57 19.24 -2.83 -31.34
N ASP A 58 20.22 -2.10 -30.79
CA ASP A 58 21.25 -2.69 -29.97
C ASP A 58 20.70 -3.00 -28.58
N GLU A 59 20.43 -4.29 -28.33
CA GLU A 59 19.91 -4.80 -27.06
C GLU A 59 21.03 -5.22 -26.09
N ALA A 60 22.32 -5.05 -26.45
CA ALA A 60 23.43 -5.46 -25.61
C ALA A 60 23.36 -4.76 -24.24
N GLY A 61 23.38 -5.56 -23.16
CA GLY A 61 23.28 -5.06 -21.79
C GLY A 61 21.86 -4.63 -21.35
N CYS A 62 20.85 -4.60 -22.23
CA CYS A 62 19.49 -4.20 -21.91
C CYS A 62 18.68 -5.37 -21.31
N THR A 63 19.05 -5.86 -20.13
CA THR A 63 18.47 -7.06 -19.51
C THR A 63 17.37 -6.79 -18.50
N VAL A 64 17.02 -5.52 -18.25
CA VAL A 64 15.98 -5.14 -17.30
C VAL A 64 14.71 -4.76 -18.05
N LEU A 65 13.63 -5.47 -17.81
CA LEU A 65 12.30 -5.15 -18.28
C LEU A 65 11.48 -4.51 -17.15
N HIS A 66 10.73 -3.48 -17.48
CA HIS A 66 9.64 -2.96 -16.64
C HIS A 66 8.32 -3.24 -17.32
N ILE A 67 7.45 -4.01 -16.69
CA ILE A 67 6.12 -4.38 -17.17
C ILE A 67 5.09 -3.62 -16.34
N ASP A 68 4.11 -3.01 -16.99
CA ASP A 68 3.04 -2.24 -16.36
C ASP A 68 1.73 -2.49 -17.11
N MET A 69 0.73 -3.03 -16.42
CA MET A 69 -0.59 -3.33 -17.00
C MET A 69 -1.34 -2.02 -17.27
N ASP A 70 -1.88 -1.88 -18.47
CA ASP A 70 -2.53 -0.65 -18.92
C ASP A 70 -3.89 -0.45 -18.22
N ALA A 71 -4.02 0.65 -17.47
CA ALA A 71 -5.26 1.00 -16.73
C ALA A 71 -5.85 -0.20 -15.96
N PHE A 72 -5.01 -0.97 -15.26
CA PHE A 72 -5.23 -2.34 -14.79
C PHE A 72 -6.65 -2.61 -14.26
N TYR A 73 -7.10 -1.89 -13.22
CA TYR A 73 -8.42 -2.14 -12.64
C TYR A 73 -9.56 -1.90 -13.63
N ALA A 74 -9.48 -0.80 -14.38
CA ALA A 74 -10.50 -0.49 -15.39
C ALA A 74 -10.47 -1.52 -16.54
N SER A 75 -9.29 -1.96 -16.97
CA SER A 75 -9.13 -2.98 -18.00
C SER A 75 -9.67 -4.34 -17.55
N LEU A 76 -9.47 -4.72 -16.29
CA LEU A 76 -10.04 -5.95 -15.72
C LEU A 76 -11.57 -5.91 -15.67
N GLU A 77 -12.16 -4.77 -15.32
CA GLU A 77 -13.63 -4.64 -15.34
C GLU A 77 -14.18 -4.67 -16.77
N VAL A 78 -13.50 -4.07 -17.75
CA VAL A 78 -13.86 -4.19 -19.16
C VAL A 78 -13.70 -5.64 -19.69
N ALA A 79 -12.68 -6.37 -19.23
CA ALA A 79 -12.51 -7.78 -19.56
C ALA A 79 -13.60 -8.68 -18.98
N ARG A 80 -14.06 -8.36 -17.76
CA ARG A 80 -15.15 -9.04 -17.04
C ARG A 80 -16.54 -8.68 -17.59
N HIS A 81 -16.70 -7.44 -18.07
CA HIS A 81 -17.92 -6.85 -18.58
C HIS A 81 -17.69 -6.27 -20.00
N PRO A 82 -17.72 -7.12 -21.05
CA PRO A 82 -17.43 -6.68 -22.42
C PRO A 82 -18.33 -5.55 -22.94
N GLU A 83 -19.51 -5.37 -22.37
CA GLU A 83 -20.43 -4.27 -22.66
C GLU A 83 -19.91 -2.87 -22.27
N TYR A 84 -18.84 -2.82 -21.47
CA TYR A 84 -18.15 -1.56 -21.11
C TYR A 84 -17.07 -1.15 -22.12
N ARG A 85 -16.78 -2.00 -23.10
CA ARG A 85 -15.72 -1.73 -24.11
C ARG A 85 -16.00 -0.42 -24.86
N GLY A 86 -14.98 0.41 -24.98
CA GLY A 86 -15.07 1.72 -25.63
C GLY A 86 -15.77 2.80 -24.84
N ARG A 87 -16.24 2.50 -23.62
CA ARG A 87 -16.90 3.46 -22.74
C ARG A 87 -15.95 3.96 -21.64
N PRO A 88 -16.13 5.19 -21.14
CA PRO A 88 -15.35 5.68 -19.99
C PRO A 88 -15.65 4.87 -18.74
N VAL A 89 -14.67 4.10 -18.23
CA VAL A 89 -14.77 3.31 -16.99
C VAL A 89 -13.86 3.92 -15.93
N ILE A 90 -14.42 4.20 -14.75
CA ILE A 90 -13.75 4.86 -13.63
C ILE A 90 -13.91 3.99 -12.39
N ILE A 91 -12.82 3.59 -11.79
CA ILE A 91 -12.81 2.78 -10.56
C ILE A 91 -12.62 3.69 -9.36
N GLY A 92 -13.62 3.74 -8.49
CA GLY A 92 -13.66 4.55 -7.28
C GLY A 92 -14.95 5.36 -7.17
N VAL A 93 -15.81 4.97 -6.22
CA VAL A 93 -17.11 5.60 -5.93
C VAL A 93 -17.18 6.06 -4.49
N GLY A 94 -17.94 7.12 -4.23
CA GLY A 94 -18.19 7.65 -2.89
C GLY A 94 -17.77 9.12 -2.73
N ASN A 95 -18.41 9.82 -1.80
CA ASN A 95 -18.27 11.28 -1.63
C ASN A 95 -16.84 11.73 -1.28
N ARG A 96 -16.08 10.91 -0.54
CA ARG A 96 -14.69 11.19 -0.14
C ARG A 96 -13.69 10.27 -0.82
N SER A 97 -14.13 9.50 -1.81
CA SER A 97 -13.30 8.59 -2.58
C SER A 97 -12.48 9.34 -3.63
N VAL A 98 -11.39 8.69 -4.03
CA VAL A 98 -10.58 9.10 -5.18
C VAL A 98 -10.68 8.05 -6.28
N VAL A 99 -10.46 8.48 -7.51
CA VAL A 99 -10.28 7.60 -8.66
C VAL A 99 -9.05 6.71 -8.42
N SER A 100 -9.25 5.40 -8.34
CA SER A 100 -8.18 4.42 -8.21
C SER A 100 -7.56 4.09 -9.57
N ALA A 101 -8.41 3.94 -10.61
CA ALA A 101 -7.99 3.77 -11.99
C ALA A 101 -9.04 4.39 -12.93
N ALA A 102 -8.58 4.82 -14.10
CA ALA A 102 -9.43 5.36 -15.16
C ALA A 102 -9.02 4.73 -16.49
N SER A 103 -9.99 4.25 -17.29
CA SER A 103 -9.78 3.76 -18.63
C SER A 103 -9.21 4.87 -19.56
N TYR A 104 -8.66 4.51 -20.70
CA TYR A 104 -8.12 5.52 -21.62
C TYR A 104 -9.23 6.42 -22.17
N GLU A 105 -10.43 5.92 -22.34
CA GLU A 105 -11.62 6.69 -22.70
C GLU A 105 -11.98 7.71 -21.60
N ALA A 106 -11.93 7.31 -20.33
CA ALA A 106 -12.16 8.23 -19.23
C ALA A 106 -11.07 9.31 -19.12
N ARG A 107 -9.83 8.99 -19.44
CA ARG A 107 -8.70 9.96 -19.44
C ARG A 107 -8.87 11.06 -20.50
N GLN A 108 -9.61 10.83 -21.58
CA GLN A 108 -9.93 11.87 -22.57
C GLN A 108 -10.78 13.02 -21.96
N TYR A 109 -11.54 12.73 -20.90
CA TYR A 109 -12.26 13.74 -20.12
C TYR A 109 -11.40 14.40 -19.02
N GLY A 110 -10.06 14.18 -19.03
CA GLY A 110 -9.15 14.69 -18.02
C GLY A 110 -9.17 13.96 -16.69
N ILE A 111 -9.83 12.78 -16.62
CA ILE A 111 -9.91 11.98 -15.39
C ILE A 111 -8.60 11.18 -15.21
N ASN A 112 -7.99 11.32 -14.04
CA ASN A 112 -6.75 10.62 -13.68
C ASN A 112 -6.85 10.00 -12.29
N SER A 113 -5.99 9.03 -12.01
CA SER A 113 -5.85 8.45 -10.67
C SER A 113 -5.56 9.52 -9.63
N ALA A 114 -6.03 9.32 -8.42
CA ALA A 114 -6.00 10.24 -7.28
C ALA A 114 -6.90 11.49 -7.40
N MET A 115 -7.61 11.69 -8.52
CA MET A 115 -8.66 12.73 -8.63
C MET A 115 -9.83 12.38 -7.69
N ALA A 116 -10.42 13.39 -7.05
CA ALA A 116 -11.66 13.17 -6.27
C ALA A 116 -12.77 12.59 -7.18
N SER A 117 -13.42 11.51 -6.73
CA SER A 117 -14.47 10.84 -7.52
C SER A 117 -15.63 11.77 -7.86
N SER A 118 -15.98 12.70 -6.95
CA SER A 118 -16.99 13.73 -7.20
C SER A 118 -16.60 14.70 -8.32
N ARG A 119 -15.31 15.00 -8.48
CA ARG A 119 -14.82 15.82 -9.60
C ARG A 119 -14.84 15.00 -10.90
N ALA A 120 -14.42 13.74 -10.86
CA ALA A 120 -14.48 12.85 -12.03
C ALA A 120 -15.90 12.71 -12.56
N GLN A 121 -16.88 12.58 -11.65
CA GLN A 121 -18.31 12.49 -12.02
C GLN A 121 -18.84 13.76 -12.71
N LYS A 122 -18.36 14.94 -12.29
CA LYS A 122 -18.69 16.20 -12.97
C LYS A 122 -18.05 16.31 -14.36
N LEU A 123 -16.86 15.76 -14.55
CA LEU A 123 -16.17 15.77 -15.85
C LEU A 123 -16.75 14.76 -16.84
N CYS A 124 -17.24 13.63 -16.37
CA CYS A 124 -17.84 12.58 -17.21
C CYS A 124 -19.12 12.03 -16.56
N PRO A 125 -20.25 12.75 -16.62
CA PRO A 125 -21.50 12.33 -15.97
C PRO A 125 -22.02 10.98 -16.47
N ASN A 126 -21.78 10.66 -17.75
CA ASN A 126 -22.21 9.40 -18.40
C ASN A 126 -21.14 8.29 -18.30
N GLY A 127 -20.08 8.49 -17.51
CA GLY A 127 -19.06 7.48 -17.26
C GLY A 127 -19.59 6.34 -16.39
N ILE A 128 -19.00 5.17 -16.55
CA ILE A 128 -19.29 4.00 -15.72
C ILE A 128 -18.40 4.07 -14.49
N PHE A 129 -19.01 4.34 -13.33
CA PHE A 129 -18.34 4.42 -12.05
C PHE A 129 -18.54 3.13 -11.26
N LEU A 130 -17.45 2.41 -10.97
CA LEU A 130 -17.45 1.13 -10.29
C LEU A 130 -16.72 1.19 -8.94
N PRO A 131 -17.16 0.41 -7.95
CA PRO A 131 -16.41 0.25 -6.71
C PRO A 131 -15.08 -0.49 -6.97
N VAL A 132 -14.14 -0.36 -6.02
CA VAL A 132 -12.88 -1.09 -6.04
C VAL A 132 -13.10 -2.54 -5.58
N ASP A 133 -12.80 -3.53 -6.43
CA ASP A 133 -12.79 -4.97 -6.09
C ASP A 133 -11.34 -5.47 -5.95
N MET A 134 -10.71 -5.14 -4.80
CA MET A 134 -9.31 -5.51 -4.55
C MET A 134 -9.08 -7.01 -4.48
N SER A 135 -10.07 -7.80 -4.09
CA SER A 135 -9.94 -9.26 -4.03
C SER A 135 -9.76 -9.83 -5.42
N TYR A 136 -10.58 -9.41 -6.37
CA TYR A 136 -10.50 -9.78 -7.77
C TYR A 136 -9.21 -9.28 -8.43
N TYR A 137 -8.86 -8.01 -8.23
CA TYR A 137 -7.64 -7.44 -8.85
C TYR A 137 -6.36 -8.12 -8.37
N ARG A 138 -6.27 -8.46 -7.08
CA ARG A 138 -5.14 -9.23 -6.53
C ARG A 138 -5.09 -10.65 -7.08
N ALA A 139 -6.24 -11.32 -7.17
CA ALA A 139 -6.31 -12.68 -7.73
C ALA A 139 -5.83 -12.69 -9.20
N MET A 140 -6.28 -11.72 -10.01
CA MET A 140 -5.86 -11.59 -11.40
C MET A 140 -4.38 -11.22 -11.53
N SER A 141 -3.89 -10.29 -10.71
CA SER A 141 -2.46 -9.99 -10.61
C SER A 141 -1.64 -11.25 -10.32
N HIS A 142 -1.98 -11.98 -9.26
CA HIS A 142 -1.27 -13.20 -8.90
C HIS A 142 -1.23 -14.24 -10.04
N ARG A 143 -2.35 -14.40 -10.75
CA ARG A 143 -2.41 -15.30 -11.91
C ARG A 143 -1.49 -14.83 -13.05
N ILE A 144 -1.49 -13.55 -13.39
CA ILE A 144 -0.61 -12.99 -14.44
C ILE A 144 0.86 -13.22 -14.06
N PHE A 145 1.25 -12.91 -12.82
CA PHE A 145 2.61 -13.11 -12.36
C PHE A 145 3.01 -14.59 -12.40
N LYS A 146 2.15 -15.48 -11.91
CA LYS A 146 2.41 -16.92 -11.86
C LYS A 146 2.36 -17.60 -13.23
N GLU A 147 1.37 -17.27 -14.06
CA GLU A 147 1.10 -18.00 -15.31
C GLU A 147 1.86 -17.45 -16.51
N VAL A 148 2.32 -16.19 -16.45
CA VAL A 148 3.04 -15.52 -17.55
C VAL A 148 4.46 -15.18 -17.11
N LEU A 149 4.64 -14.28 -16.16
CA LEU A 149 5.94 -13.67 -15.89
C LEU A 149 6.95 -14.66 -15.30
N SER A 150 6.55 -15.49 -14.32
CA SER A 150 7.45 -16.46 -13.68
C SER A 150 7.87 -17.64 -14.58
N ARG A 151 7.28 -17.78 -15.77
CA ARG A 151 7.77 -18.75 -16.78
C ARG A 151 9.08 -18.33 -17.43
N ILE A 152 9.42 -17.05 -17.35
CA ILE A 152 10.62 -16.47 -17.97
C ILE A 152 11.78 -16.50 -17.00
N THR A 153 11.58 -15.93 -15.82
CA THR A 153 12.61 -15.82 -14.78
C THR A 153 11.97 -15.78 -13.40
N GLY A 154 12.73 -16.21 -12.38
CA GLY A 154 12.36 -15.99 -10.97
C GLY A 154 12.86 -14.63 -10.42
N ARG A 155 13.65 -13.86 -11.22
CA ARG A 155 14.17 -12.55 -10.83
C ARG A 155 13.14 -11.46 -11.15
N ILE A 156 12.04 -11.44 -10.39
CA ILE A 156 10.91 -10.51 -10.55
C ILE A 156 10.77 -9.71 -9.27
N GLU A 157 10.94 -8.40 -9.37
CA GLU A 157 10.65 -7.44 -8.30
C GLU A 157 9.25 -6.87 -8.54
N GLN A 158 8.25 -7.40 -7.85
CA GLN A 158 6.89 -6.89 -7.90
C GLN A 158 6.80 -5.59 -7.09
N VAL A 159 6.45 -4.48 -7.75
CA VAL A 159 6.37 -3.14 -7.15
C VAL A 159 4.93 -2.82 -6.72
N SER A 160 3.94 -3.28 -7.49
CA SER A 160 2.52 -3.12 -7.20
C SER A 160 1.74 -4.34 -7.69
N VAL A 161 0.41 -4.28 -7.69
CA VAL A 161 -0.45 -5.33 -8.25
C VAL A 161 -0.40 -5.38 -9.78
N ASP A 162 0.10 -4.34 -10.43
CA ASP A 162 0.07 -4.15 -11.88
C ASP A 162 1.44 -3.86 -12.50
N GLU A 163 2.49 -3.66 -11.68
CA GLU A 163 3.82 -3.37 -12.22
C GLU A 163 4.93 -4.19 -11.55
N CYS A 164 5.95 -4.52 -12.34
CA CYS A 164 7.16 -5.16 -11.85
C CYS A 164 8.37 -4.82 -12.70
N TYR A 165 9.55 -5.08 -12.13
CA TYR A 165 10.80 -5.24 -12.85
C TYR A 165 11.15 -6.71 -12.99
N MET A 166 11.76 -7.05 -14.13
CA MET A 166 12.30 -8.39 -14.38
C MET A 166 13.75 -8.28 -14.85
N ASP A 167 14.63 -9.07 -14.28
CA ASP A 167 15.97 -9.30 -14.83
C ASP A 167 15.93 -10.59 -15.66
N VAL A 168 16.07 -10.43 -16.96
CA VAL A 168 15.99 -11.52 -17.93
C VAL A 168 17.36 -12.00 -18.41
N SER A 169 18.46 -11.53 -17.80
CA SER A 169 19.82 -11.90 -18.20
C SER A 169 20.03 -13.40 -18.29
N GLY A 170 19.52 -14.17 -17.32
CA GLY A 170 19.60 -15.62 -17.29
C GLY A 170 18.62 -16.36 -18.23
N ALA A 171 17.70 -15.63 -18.87
CA ALA A 171 16.68 -16.23 -19.74
C ALA A 171 17.02 -16.11 -21.25
N LEU A 172 18.01 -15.30 -21.62
CA LEU A 172 18.31 -14.95 -23.01
C LEU A 172 18.69 -16.14 -23.89
N LEU A 173 19.40 -17.14 -23.35
CA LEU A 173 19.73 -18.37 -24.11
C LEU A 173 18.49 -19.11 -24.61
N ARG A 174 17.41 -19.07 -23.82
CA ARG A 174 16.15 -19.75 -24.17
C ARG A 174 15.24 -18.87 -25.03
N TRP A 175 15.24 -17.57 -24.80
CA TRP A 175 14.25 -16.64 -25.34
C TRP A 175 14.78 -15.77 -26.49
N GLY A 176 16.09 -15.79 -26.75
CA GLY A 176 16.77 -15.04 -27.79
C GLY A 176 17.11 -13.61 -27.38
N SER A 177 16.10 -12.74 -27.21
CA SER A 177 16.36 -11.33 -26.91
C SER A 177 15.37 -10.75 -25.88
N PRO A 178 15.74 -9.65 -25.20
CA PRO A 178 14.82 -8.93 -24.32
C PRO A 178 13.54 -8.47 -25.01
N SER A 179 13.63 -8.01 -26.26
CA SER A 179 12.47 -7.61 -27.06
C SER A 179 11.57 -8.78 -27.41
N ALA A 180 12.12 -9.96 -27.71
CA ALA A 180 11.31 -11.16 -27.95
C ALA A 180 10.54 -11.57 -26.67
N ILE A 181 11.16 -11.48 -25.50
CA ILE A 181 10.52 -11.70 -24.21
C ILE A 181 9.38 -10.68 -23.98
N GLY A 182 9.65 -9.39 -24.19
CA GLY A 182 8.66 -8.33 -24.02
C GLY A 182 7.45 -8.50 -24.95
N ALA A 183 7.68 -8.85 -26.19
CA ALA A 183 6.62 -9.15 -27.16
C ALA A 183 5.76 -10.33 -26.72
N TRP A 184 6.40 -11.43 -26.31
CA TRP A 184 5.69 -12.63 -25.81
C TRP A 184 4.85 -12.32 -24.57
N ILE A 185 5.38 -11.57 -23.60
CA ILE A 185 4.61 -11.17 -22.41
C ILE A 185 3.34 -10.42 -22.83
N ARG A 186 3.46 -9.42 -23.69
CA ARG A 186 2.33 -8.60 -24.15
C ARG A 186 1.27 -9.46 -24.85
N GLU A 187 1.71 -10.38 -25.70
CA GLU A 187 0.83 -11.33 -26.38
C GLU A 187 0.10 -12.23 -25.37
N GLN A 188 0.81 -12.86 -24.44
CA GLN A 188 0.21 -13.76 -23.45
C GLN A 188 -0.78 -13.05 -22.53
N VAL A 189 -0.46 -11.83 -22.10
CA VAL A 189 -1.36 -11.01 -21.28
C VAL A 189 -2.64 -10.69 -22.05
N ALA A 190 -2.52 -10.29 -23.32
CA ALA A 190 -3.68 -10.00 -24.16
C ALA A 190 -4.55 -11.23 -24.43
N LEU A 191 -3.94 -12.35 -24.81
CA LEU A 191 -4.65 -13.58 -25.16
C LEU A 191 -5.36 -14.23 -23.95
N ARG A 192 -4.70 -14.25 -22.79
CA ARG A 192 -5.22 -15.00 -21.63
C ARG A 192 -6.15 -14.18 -20.73
N TYR A 193 -5.91 -12.86 -20.66
CA TYR A 193 -6.61 -12.00 -19.70
C TYR A 193 -7.43 -10.90 -20.36
N ASN A 194 -7.36 -10.77 -21.69
CA ASN A 194 -8.09 -9.75 -22.46
C ASN A 194 -7.81 -8.31 -21.98
N ILE A 195 -6.61 -8.07 -21.45
CA ILE A 195 -6.07 -6.76 -21.08
C ILE A 195 -4.74 -6.52 -21.80
N THR A 196 -4.24 -5.30 -21.74
CA THR A 196 -2.93 -4.97 -22.34
C THR A 196 -1.91 -4.59 -21.28
N CYS A 197 -0.63 -4.70 -21.63
CA CYS A 197 0.46 -4.16 -20.83
C CYS A 197 1.48 -3.44 -21.71
N SER A 198 2.18 -2.50 -21.10
CA SER A 198 3.28 -1.76 -21.73
C SER A 198 4.60 -2.18 -21.12
N VAL A 199 5.61 -2.40 -21.99
CA VAL A 199 6.91 -2.92 -21.60
C VAL A 199 8.00 -1.91 -21.95
N GLY A 200 8.85 -1.62 -20.98
CA GLY A 200 10.09 -0.85 -21.17
C GLY A 200 11.29 -1.76 -20.98
N ILE A 201 12.27 -1.66 -21.87
CA ILE A 201 13.48 -2.49 -21.89
C ILE A 201 14.70 -1.58 -21.83
N ALA A 202 15.61 -1.81 -20.91
CA ALA A 202 16.82 -1.04 -20.72
C ALA A 202 17.87 -1.82 -19.91
N ALA A 203 19.03 -1.21 -19.65
CA ALA A 203 20.04 -1.82 -18.79
C ALA A 203 19.78 -1.63 -17.30
N ASN A 204 18.86 -0.73 -16.90
CA ASN A 204 18.56 -0.44 -15.50
C ASN A 204 17.07 -0.15 -15.26
N LYS A 205 16.69 -0.16 -13.98
CA LYS A 205 15.28 0.00 -13.54
C LYS A 205 14.72 1.37 -13.87
N LEU A 206 15.50 2.44 -13.74
CA LEU A 206 15.07 3.80 -14.03
C LEU A 206 14.61 3.96 -15.46
N VAL A 207 15.51 3.64 -16.41
CA VAL A 207 15.26 3.82 -17.82
C VAL A 207 14.17 2.86 -18.32
N ALA A 208 14.15 1.61 -17.85
CA ALA A 208 13.10 0.65 -18.17
C ALA A 208 11.71 1.14 -17.73
N LYS A 209 11.57 1.73 -16.52
CA LYS A 209 10.30 2.32 -16.07
C LYS A 209 9.88 3.53 -16.89
N MET A 210 10.80 4.41 -17.18
CA MET A 210 10.53 5.58 -18.03
C MET A 210 10.14 5.16 -19.44
N ALA A 211 10.78 4.13 -19.98
CA ALA A 211 10.47 3.56 -21.30
C ALA A 211 9.04 2.96 -21.32
N SER A 212 8.66 2.12 -20.36
CA SER A 212 7.30 1.56 -20.30
C SER A 212 6.24 2.65 -20.15
N THR A 213 6.49 3.69 -19.33
CA THR A 213 5.59 4.82 -19.15
C THR A 213 5.33 5.55 -20.46
N ASN A 214 6.37 5.76 -21.26
CA ASN A 214 6.27 6.42 -22.57
C ASN A 214 5.75 5.47 -23.66
N ALA A 215 5.89 4.16 -23.49
CA ALA A 215 5.32 3.16 -24.40
C ALA A 215 3.79 3.09 -24.35
N LYS A 216 3.16 3.43 -23.19
CA LYS A 216 1.70 3.32 -22.99
C LYS A 216 0.87 4.07 -24.03
N PRO A 217 -0.32 3.57 -24.42
CA PRO A 217 -0.87 2.25 -24.06
C PRO A 217 -0.36 1.16 -25.00
N ASN A 218 -0.42 -0.09 -24.53
CA ASN A 218 -0.16 -1.32 -25.33
C ASN A 218 1.10 -1.22 -26.18
N GLY A 219 2.18 -0.67 -25.60
CA GLY A 219 3.41 -0.42 -26.32
C GLY A 219 4.61 -1.16 -25.74
N MET A 220 5.67 -1.21 -26.53
CA MET A 220 6.97 -1.66 -26.07
C MET A 220 8.02 -0.66 -26.53
N LEU A 221 8.95 -0.32 -25.66
CA LEU A 221 10.02 0.63 -25.96
C LEU A 221 11.33 0.12 -25.37
N MET A 222 12.30 -0.12 -26.22
CA MET A 222 13.66 -0.50 -25.85
C MET A 222 14.58 0.70 -26.03
N ILE A 223 15.41 0.96 -25.02
CA ILE A 223 16.39 2.05 -25.02
C ILE A 223 17.79 1.46 -24.90
N PRO A 224 18.60 1.48 -25.96
CA PRO A 224 19.98 1.04 -25.93
C PRO A 224 20.81 1.78 -24.87
N VAL A 225 21.80 1.12 -24.28
CA VAL A 225 22.66 1.68 -23.23
C VAL A 225 23.24 3.03 -23.63
N ALA A 226 23.75 3.14 -24.86
CA ALA A 226 24.35 4.38 -25.39
C ALA A 226 23.36 5.55 -25.50
N ARG A 227 22.05 5.30 -25.38
CA ARG A 227 20.97 6.29 -25.51
C ARG A 227 20.30 6.66 -24.19
N HIS A 228 20.67 6.02 -23.06
CA HIS A 228 20.04 6.25 -21.76
C HIS A 228 20.03 7.72 -21.36
N ALA A 229 21.19 8.37 -21.38
CA ALA A 229 21.29 9.79 -21.02
C ALA A 229 20.43 10.67 -21.93
N GLN A 230 20.49 10.46 -23.24
CA GLN A 230 19.71 11.22 -24.22
C GLN A 230 18.19 11.04 -24.01
N PHE A 231 17.76 9.80 -23.74
CA PHE A 231 16.35 9.49 -23.49
C PHE A 231 15.85 10.16 -22.21
N VAL A 232 16.62 10.06 -21.11
CA VAL A 232 16.22 10.64 -19.83
C VAL A 232 16.19 12.16 -19.89
N GLN A 233 17.21 12.80 -20.52
CA GLN A 233 17.32 14.26 -20.57
C GLN A 233 16.27 14.94 -21.45
N MET A 234 15.58 14.23 -22.33
CA MET A 234 14.46 14.80 -23.07
C MET A 234 13.18 14.89 -22.23
N MET A 235 13.14 14.30 -21.04
CA MET A 235 11.93 14.28 -20.20
C MET A 235 11.82 15.56 -19.37
N PRO A 236 10.58 15.98 -19.00
CA PRO A 236 10.39 16.97 -17.96
C PRO A 236 10.81 16.40 -16.60
N LEU A 237 11.04 17.24 -15.59
CA LEU A 237 11.49 16.81 -14.27
C LEU A 237 10.64 15.68 -13.69
N ARG A 238 9.31 15.78 -13.78
CA ARG A 238 8.39 14.76 -13.28
C ARG A 238 8.40 13.46 -14.07
N GLY A 239 9.11 13.40 -15.17
CA GLY A 239 9.39 12.15 -15.90
C GLY A 239 10.33 11.23 -15.14
N ILE A 240 11.17 11.76 -14.24
CA ILE A 240 12.01 10.96 -13.35
C ILE A 240 11.15 10.45 -12.18
N PRO A 241 11.05 9.11 -11.97
CA PRO A 241 10.38 8.54 -10.81
C PRO A 241 10.97 9.08 -9.50
N GLY A 242 10.09 9.58 -8.62
CA GLY A 242 10.47 10.20 -7.34
C GLY A 242 10.44 11.72 -7.35
N ILE A 243 10.43 12.39 -8.49
CA ILE A 243 10.19 13.83 -8.55
C ILE A 243 8.68 14.09 -8.52
N GLY A 244 8.18 14.45 -7.33
CA GLY A 244 6.81 14.90 -7.13
C GLY A 244 6.69 16.42 -7.23
N PRO A 245 5.45 16.98 -7.17
CA PRO A 245 5.22 18.44 -7.30
C PRO A 245 6.03 19.29 -6.31
N SER A 246 6.23 18.82 -5.08
CA SER A 246 7.00 19.56 -4.06
C SER A 246 8.49 19.66 -4.42
N LEU A 247 9.08 18.56 -4.88
CA LEU A 247 10.49 18.56 -5.30
C LEU A 247 10.68 19.34 -6.60
N GLU A 248 9.79 19.17 -7.58
CA GLU A 248 9.78 19.97 -8.81
C GLU A 248 9.76 21.48 -8.49
N LYS A 249 8.85 21.93 -7.62
CA LYS A 249 8.80 23.34 -7.21
C LYS A 249 10.11 23.83 -6.59
N ARG A 250 10.77 23.00 -5.79
CA ARG A 250 12.08 23.36 -5.21
C ARG A 250 13.17 23.45 -6.27
N LEU A 251 13.21 22.48 -7.20
CA LEU A 251 14.18 22.50 -8.30
C LEU A 251 13.99 23.73 -9.21
N ASN A 252 12.74 24.05 -9.55
CA ASN A 252 12.41 25.24 -10.35
C ASN A 252 12.86 26.54 -9.66
N ALA A 253 12.79 26.64 -8.32
CA ALA A 253 13.30 27.78 -7.56
C ALA A 253 14.84 27.96 -7.68
N TRP A 254 15.55 26.92 -8.13
CA TRP A 254 16.98 26.93 -8.43
C TRP A 254 17.28 27.08 -9.94
N GLY A 255 16.26 27.41 -10.76
CA GLY A 255 16.40 27.52 -12.22
C GLY A 255 16.57 26.19 -12.94
N ILE A 256 16.16 25.07 -12.31
CA ILE A 256 16.21 23.72 -12.89
C ILE A 256 14.80 23.38 -13.35
N ASP A 257 14.52 23.51 -14.65
CA ASP A 257 13.18 23.33 -15.21
C ASP A 257 13.04 22.04 -16.05
N SER A 258 14.15 21.41 -16.39
CA SER A 258 14.19 20.17 -17.18
C SER A 258 15.21 19.18 -16.62
N VAL A 259 15.11 17.93 -17.07
CA VAL A 259 16.13 16.91 -16.74
C VAL A 259 17.47 17.25 -17.41
N ALA A 260 17.47 17.92 -18.55
CA ALA A 260 18.70 18.42 -19.16
C ALA A 260 19.40 19.49 -18.31
N ASP A 261 18.64 20.39 -17.65
CA ASP A 261 19.20 21.34 -16.68
C ASP A 261 19.73 20.61 -15.46
N LEU A 262 18.97 19.64 -14.94
CA LEU A 262 19.38 18.80 -13.82
C LEU A 262 20.69 18.07 -14.10
N ALA A 263 20.90 17.58 -15.32
CA ALA A 263 22.13 16.88 -15.74
C ALA A 263 23.36 17.80 -15.74
N ARG A 264 23.18 19.12 -15.90
CA ARG A 264 24.29 20.11 -15.90
C ARG A 264 24.70 20.54 -14.50
N MET A 265 23.88 20.25 -13.48
CA MET A 265 24.18 20.65 -12.10
C MET A 265 25.30 19.82 -11.48
N SER A 266 26.12 20.48 -10.64
CA SER A 266 27.04 19.77 -9.77
C SER A 266 26.32 19.09 -8.63
N LEU A 267 26.93 18.04 -8.06
CA LEU A 267 26.36 17.32 -6.91
C LEU A 267 26.12 18.27 -5.73
N GLU A 268 27.10 19.14 -5.43
CA GLU A 268 27.02 20.12 -4.35
C GLU A 268 25.82 21.10 -4.52
N SER A 269 25.60 21.58 -5.75
CA SER A 269 24.45 22.43 -6.05
C SER A 269 23.12 21.69 -5.87
N LEU A 270 23.06 20.41 -6.25
CA LEU A 270 21.88 19.58 -6.02
C LEU A 270 21.65 19.28 -4.54
N GLU A 271 22.69 19.11 -3.74
CA GLU A 271 22.55 18.94 -2.29
C GLU A 271 21.92 20.19 -1.65
N ARG A 272 22.36 21.37 -2.04
CA ARG A 272 21.75 22.64 -1.61
C ARG A 272 20.29 22.76 -2.07
N ALA A 273 20.00 22.44 -3.32
CA ALA A 273 18.64 22.52 -3.88
C ALA A 273 17.67 21.51 -3.25
N THR A 274 18.13 20.30 -2.92
CA THR A 274 17.28 19.23 -2.37
C THR A 274 17.24 19.20 -0.84
N GLY A 275 18.27 19.77 -0.18
CA GLY A 275 18.46 19.68 1.26
C GLY A 275 18.80 18.24 1.74
N SER A 276 19.27 17.37 0.84
CA SER A 276 19.56 15.97 1.16
C SER A 276 20.61 15.39 0.20
N ALA A 277 21.75 14.96 0.74
CA ALA A 277 22.82 14.32 -0.05
C ALA A 277 22.32 13.06 -0.79
N ILE A 278 21.49 12.24 -0.13
CA ILE A 278 20.93 11.03 -0.74
C ILE A 278 20.03 11.38 -1.94
N SER A 279 19.16 12.37 -1.78
CA SER A 279 18.29 12.84 -2.87
C SER A 279 19.08 13.45 -4.02
N ALA A 280 20.09 14.26 -3.71
CA ALA A 280 20.97 14.89 -4.69
C ALA A 280 21.73 13.85 -5.51
N HIS A 281 22.36 12.88 -4.84
CA HIS A 281 23.07 11.79 -5.52
C HIS A 281 22.15 10.99 -6.43
N GLY A 282 20.95 10.61 -5.93
CA GLY A 282 19.96 9.88 -6.74
C GLY A 282 19.52 10.67 -7.99
N LEU A 283 19.29 11.99 -7.87
CA LEU A 283 18.95 12.85 -8.99
C LEU A 283 20.11 13.05 -9.96
N TYR A 284 21.33 13.20 -9.45
CA TYR A 284 22.54 13.34 -10.26
C TYR A 284 22.75 12.13 -11.17
N GLN A 285 22.60 10.93 -10.63
CA GLN A 285 22.69 9.67 -11.39
C GLN A 285 21.51 9.55 -12.36
N ALA A 286 20.29 9.76 -11.86
CA ALA A 286 19.07 9.63 -12.67
C ALA A 286 19.08 10.52 -13.91
N ALA A 287 19.52 11.80 -13.78
CA ALA A 287 19.61 12.74 -14.91
C ALA A 287 20.60 12.31 -16.00
N ARG A 288 21.49 11.39 -15.67
CA ARG A 288 22.48 10.80 -16.60
C ARG A 288 22.08 9.41 -17.12
N GLY A 289 20.88 8.95 -16.76
CA GLY A 289 20.36 7.64 -17.12
C GLY A 289 20.99 6.48 -16.36
N LEU A 290 21.61 6.75 -15.21
CA LEU A 290 22.29 5.78 -14.38
C LEU A 290 21.41 5.35 -13.20
N ASP A 291 21.42 4.06 -12.90
CA ASP A 291 20.72 3.48 -11.75
C ASP A 291 21.32 2.10 -11.44
N ASP A 292 22.08 2.02 -10.36
CA ASP A 292 22.80 0.80 -9.98
C ASP A 292 21.96 -0.17 -9.13
N ARG A 293 20.67 0.15 -8.88
CA ARG A 293 19.81 -0.71 -8.06
C ARG A 293 19.47 -2.01 -8.79
N PRO A 294 19.83 -3.18 -8.23
CA PRO A 294 19.48 -4.45 -8.84
C PRO A 294 17.97 -4.73 -8.79
N VAL A 295 17.51 -5.67 -9.60
CA VAL A 295 16.19 -6.28 -9.46
C VAL A 295 16.22 -7.24 -8.28
N VAL A 296 15.45 -6.93 -7.23
CA VAL A 296 15.41 -7.70 -5.97
C VAL A 296 14.05 -8.37 -5.82
N PRO A 297 13.96 -9.71 -5.97
CA PRO A 297 12.68 -10.43 -5.94
C PRO A 297 11.91 -10.28 -4.63
N TYR A 298 12.62 -10.09 -3.54
CA TYR A 298 12.02 -9.93 -2.23
C TYR A 298 12.67 -8.77 -1.46
N THR A 299 11.87 -7.86 -0.98
CA THR A 299 12.30 -6.81 -0.05
C THR A 299 11.49 -6.94 1.23
N GLN A 300 12.17 -7.05 2.36
CA GLN A 300 11.51 -7.10 3.66
C GLN A 300 10.69 -5.85 3.89
N GLU A 301 9.46 -6.05 4.33
CA GLU A 301 8.56 -4.95 4.69
C GLU A 301 9.11 -4.16 5.87
N LYS A 302 9.08 -2.84 5.77
CA LYS A 302 9.56 -1.93 6.82
C LYS A 302 8.49 -1.59 7.83
N SER A 303 7.23 -1.62 7.41
CA SER A 303 6.06 -1.30 8.22
C SER A 303 4.79 -1.90 7.63
N ILE A 304 3.83 -2.21 8.49
CA ILE A 304 2.48 -2.63 8.14
C ILE A 304 1.52 -1.62 8.78
N GLY A 305 0.56 -1.10 8.02
CA GLY A 305 -0.36 -0.09 8.53
C GLY A 305 -1.74 -0.16 7.89
N ALA A 306 -2.73 0.37 8.62
CA ALA A 306 -4.10 0.54 8.16
C ALA A 306 -4.58 1.95 8.50
N GLU A 307 -5.31 2.58 7.58
CA GLU A 307 -5.90 3.90 7.79
C GLU A 307 -7.22 4.03 7.03
N ARG A 308 -8.16 4.82 7.59
CA ARG A 308 -9.44 5.08 6.93
C ARG A 308 -9.90 6.51 7.08
N THR A 309 -10.57 7.00 6.05
CA THR A 309 -11.26 8.28 6.04
C THR A 309 -12.70 8.07 6.53
N PHE A 310 -13.16 8.89 7.48
CA PHE A 310 -14.54 8.91 7.95
C PHE A 310 -15.48 9.45 6.86
N GLU A 311 -16.74 9.05 6.87
CA GLU A 311 -17.74 9.57 5.92
C GLU A 311 -18.01 11.05 6.13
N ALA A 312 -18.00 11.51 7.38
CA ALA A 312 -18.01 12.91 7.79
C ALA A 312 -16.87 13.16 8.78
N ASP A 313 -16.41 14.41 8.89
CA ASP A 313 -15.42 14.77 9.91
C ASP A 313 -16.08 14.59 11.29
N THR A 314 -15.36 13.98 12.24
CA THR A 314 -15.92 13.64 13.54
C THR A 314 -15.05 14.11 14.69
N GLN A 315 -15.68 14.59 15.75
CA GLN A 315 -15.07 14.83 17.07
C GLN A 315 -15.45 13.73 18.07
N ASP A 316 -16.31 12.80 17.70
CA ASP A 316 -16.72 11.71 18.58
C ASP A 316 -15.53 10.79 18.86
N MET A 317 -15.08 10.81 20.11
CA MET A 317 -13.98 10.00 20.63
C MET A 317 -14.22 8.51 20.37
N ARG A 318 -15.46 8.03 20.55
CA ARG A 318 -15.81 6.61 20.38
C ARG A 318 -15.64 6.18 18.92
N GLN A 319 -16.04 7.01 17.96
CA GLN A 319 -15.86 6.71 16.55
C GLN A 319 -14.38 6.61 16.17
N VAL A 320 -13.55 7.53 16.69
CA VAL A 320 -12.11 7.53 16.39
C VAL A 320 -11.42 6.35 17.06
N CYS A 321 -11.74 6.03 18.30
CA CYS A 321 -11.22 4.86 19.00
C CYS A 321 -11.65 3.55 18.33
N SER A 322 -12.92 3.42 17.90
CA SER A 322 -13.38 2.24 17.17
C SER A 322 -12.64 2.06 15.84
N MET A 323 -12.34 3.16 15.13
CA MET A 323 -11.54 3.12 13.93
C MET A 323 -10.09 2.68 14.20
N LEU A 324 -9.46 3.22 15.24
CA LEU A 324 -8.11 2.80 15.65
C LEU A 324 -8.09 1.34 16.09
N ARG A 325 -9.12 0.87 16.81
CA ARG A 325 -9.27 -0.54 17.17
C ARG A 325 -9.29 -1.43 15.96
N TRP A 326 -10.15 -1.08 14.99
CA TRP A 326 -10.21 -1.79 13.73
C TRP A 326 -8.84 -1.81 13.01
N CYS A 327 -8.13 -0.67 12.97
CA CYS A 327 -6.79 -0.61 12.38
C CYS A 327 -5.80 -1.53 13.10
N CYS A 328 -5.84 -1.57 14.45
CA CYS A 328 -4.99 -2.46 15.24
C CYS A 328 -5.28 -3.93 14.97
N ASP A 329 -6.54 -4.33 14.87
CA ASP A 329 -6.94 -5.70 14.54
C ASP A 329 -6.44 -6.12 13.15
N ASP A 330 -6.60 -5.25 12.14
CA ASP A 330 -6.15 -5.53 10.76
C ASP A 330 -4.62 -5.64 10.66
N VAL A 331 -3.90 -4.73 11.32
CA VAL A 331 -2.43 -4.73 11.36
C VAL A 331 -1.91 -5.94 12.13
N ALA A 332 -2.47 -6.26 13.29
CA ALA A 332 -2.08 -7.40 14.09
C ALA A 332 -2.28 -8.73 13.35
N THR A 333 -3.44 -8.89 12.69
CA THR A 333 -3.71 -10.05 11.82
C THR A 333 -2.70 -10.14 10.68
N SER A 334 -2.33 -9.01 10.08
CA SER A 334 -1.34 -8.95 9.02
C SER A 334 0.07 -9.29 9.50
N LEU A 335 0.47 -8.85 10.70
CA LEU A 335 1.73 -9.19 11.35
C LEU A 335 1.81 -10.72 11.58
N ARG A 336 0.79 -11.31 12.21
CA ARG A 336 0.73 -12.76 12.48
C ARG A 336 0.81 -13.60 11.19
N LYS A 337 0.04 -13.24 10.17
CA LYS A 337 0.06 -13.95 8.87
C LYS A 337 1.43 -13.96 8.19
N ARG A 338 2.26 -12.94 8.46
CA ARG A 338 3.59 -12.77 7.87
C ARG A 338 4.72 -13.17 8.80
N GLY A 339 4.41 -13.60 10.02
CA GLY A 339 5.39 -14.02 11.01
C GLY A 339 6.22 -12.88 11.60
N PHE A 340 5.69 -11.64 11.62
CA PHE A 340 6.38 -10.48 12.18
C PHE A 340 5.86 -10.07 13.55
N LEU A 341 6.77 -9.51 14.36
CA LEU A 341 6.47 -8.70 15.53
C LEU A 341 6.90 -7.26 15.28
N ALA A 342 6.16 -6.30 15.82
CA ALA A 342 6.46 -4.87 15.69
C ALA A 342 7.11 -4.32 16.97
N ARG A 343 8.16 -3.50 16.79
CA ARG A 343 8.83 -2.77 17.89
C ARG A 343 8.34 -1.34 18.06
N LYS A 344 7.62 -0.80 17.07
CA LYS A 344 7.15 0.59 17.08
C LYS A 344 5.72 0.65 16.58
N VAL A 345 4.92 1.50 17.24
CA VAL A 345 3.58 1.86 16.82
C VAL A 345 3.51 3.36 16.54
N MET A 346 2.76 3.76 15.53
CA MET A 346 2.54 5.15 15.15
C MET A 346 1.07 5.36 14.80
N VAL A 347 0.48 6.41 15.34
CA VAL A 347 -0.85 6.90 14.96
C VAL A 347 -0.71 8.02 13.95
N LYS A 348 -1.57 8.01 12.95
CA LYS A 348 -1.71 9.05 11.93
C LYS A 348 -3.14 9.58 11.96
N LEU A 349 -3.25 10.90 12.04
CA LEU A 349 -4.51 11.61 11.93
C LEU A 349 -4.45 12.57 10.75
N ARG A 350 -5.55 12.75 10.07
CA ARG A 350 -5.77 13.82 9.10
C ARG A 350 -6.94 14.65 9.54
N PHE A 351 -6.82 15.96 9.38
CA PHE A 351 -7.82 16.93 9.79
C PHE A 351 -8.64 17.45 8.61
N PRO A 352 -9.75 18.20 8.84
CA PRO A 352 -10.59 18.75 7.76
C PRO A 352 -9.84 19.65 6.78
N ASP A 353 -8.85 20.39 7.24
CA ASP A 353 -7.95 21.23 6.44
C ASP A 353 -6.92 20.43 5.61
N LEU A 354 -7.03 19.11 5.63
CA LEU A 354 -6.15 18.15 4.99
C LEU A 354 -4.73 18.09 5.56
N SER A 355 -4.42 18.81 6.63
CA SER A 355 -3.17 18.67 7.37
C SER A 355 -3.09 17.31 8.05
N TYR A 356 -1.85 16.83 8.30
CA TYR A 356 -1.57 15.57 8.98
C TYR A 356 -0.88 15.81 10.31
N ALA A 357 -1.18 14.96 11.27
CA ALA A 357 -0.36 14.76 12.46
C ALA A 357 -0.01 13.28 12.58
N THR A 358 1.23 13.01 12.99
CA THR A 358 1.72 11.65 13.28
C THR A 358 2.47 11.66 14.59
N LYS A 359 2.24 10.66 15.43
CA LYS A 359 3.01 10.46 16.66
C LYS A 359 3.25 8.97 16.84
N GLY A 360 4.46 8.61 17.24
CA GLY A 360 4.84 7.21 17.41
C GLY A 360 5.54 6.96 18.72
N ARG A 361 5.57 5.69 19.11
CA ARG A 361 6.23 5.19 20.33
C ARG A 361 6.95 3.89 20.01
N THR A 362 8.10 3.67 20.66
CA THR A 362 8.75 2.36 20.71
C THR A 362 8.05 1.56 21.82
N LEU A 363 7.79 0.29 21.56
CA LEU A 363 7.17 -0.64 22.48
C LEU A 363 8.25 -1.26 23.37
N ASP A 364 7.94 -1.57 24.61
CA ASP A 364 8.86 -2.20 25.56
C ASP A 364 9.22 -3.62 25.09
N CYS A 365 8.22 -4.36 24.57
CA CYS A 365 8.42 -5.67 23.95
C CYS A 365 7.84 -5.71 22.53
N PRO A 366 8.50 -6.42 21.59
CA PRO A 366 7.96 -6.65 20.27
C PRO A 366 6.65 -7.44 20.34
N THR A 367 5.62 -7.03 19.57
CA THR A 367 4.30 -7.66 19.64
C THR A 367 3.60 -7.72 18.28
N ASP A 368 2.69 -8.69 18.12
CA ASP A 368 1.70 -8.78 17.05
C ASP A 368 0.26 -8.81 17.60
N ALA A 369 0.09 -8.46 18.90
CA ALA A 369 -1.19 -8.49 19.58
C ALA A 369 -1.92 -7.14 19.50
N ALA A 370 -3.14 -7.14 18.98
CA ALA A 370 -3.98 -5.95 18.90
C ALA A 370 -4.34 -5.39 20.28
N SER A 371 -4.48 -6.25 21.26
CA SER A 371 -4.74 -5.90 22.66
C SER A 371 -3.62 -5.08 23.31
N VAL A 372 -2.38 -5.25 22.84
CA VAL A 372 -1.21 -4.45 23.27
C VAL A 372 -1.08 -3.18 22.45
N LEU A 373 -1.32 -3.26 21.11
CA LEU A 373 -1.18 -2.12 20.21
C LEU A 373 -2.25 -1.04 20.44
N TYR A 374 -3.49 -1.44 20.71
CA TYR A 374 -4.61 -0.51 20.80
C TYR A 374 -4.52 0.50 21.94
N PRO A 375 -4.21 0.12 23.21
CA PRO A 375 -4.03 1.09 24.29
C PRO A 375 -2.94 2.13 23.96
N GLN A 376 -1.84 1.70 23.33
CA GLN A 376 -0.77 2.60 22.88
C GLN A 376 -1.28 3.60 21.83
N CYS A 377 -2.16 3.17 20.93
CA CYS A 377 -2.78 4.07 19.94
C CYS A 377 -3.71 5.09 20.59
N VAL A 378 -4.46 4.71 21.63
CA VAL A 378 -5.33 5.63 22.38
C VAL A 378 -4.50 6.67 23.12
N ASP A 379 -3.43 6.29 23.79
CA ASP A 379 -2.51 7.21 24.46
C ASP A 379 -1.90 8.23 23.47
N LEU A 380 -1.48 7.72 22.30
CA LEU A 380 -0.93 8.59 21.25
C LEU A 380 -1.99 9.55 20.70
N LEU A 381 -3.25 9.10 20.53
CA LEU A 381 -4.37 9.94 20.11
C LEU A 381 -4.59 11.07 21.13
N LEU A 382 -4.69 10.75 22.43
CA LEU A 382 -4.87 11.73 23.50
C LEU A 382 -3.73 12.76 23.50
N ALA A 383 -2.48 12.28 23.44
CA ALA A 383 -1.31 13.14 23.39
C ALA A 383 -1.25 14.04 22.13
N MET A 384 -1.78 13.58 20.98
CA MET A 384 -1.88 14.38 19.74
C MET A 384 -2.99 15.43 19.83
N MET A 385 -4.02 15.18 20.64
CA MET A 385 -5.14 16.10 20.89
C MET A 385 -4.87 17.07 22.06
N GLY A 386 -3.71 16.94 22.75
CA GLY A 386 -3.41 17.72 23.96
C GLY A 386 -4.33 17.37 25.14
N MET A 387 -4.83 16.13 25.18
CA MET A 387 -5.72 15.62 26.20
C MET A 387 -4.92 14.77 27.19
N VAL A 388 -5.37 14.73 28.45
CA VAL A 388 -4.75 13.91 29.50
C VAL A 388 -5.32 12.47 29.49
N PRO A 389 -4.61 11.46 30.02
CA PRO A 389 -5.06 10.06 30.01
C PRO A 389 -6.45 9.86 30.61
N GLU A 390 -6.81 10.62 31.64
CA GLU A 390 -8.13 10.57 32.28
C GLU A 390 -9.26 10.99 31.33
N SER A 391 -8.92 11.66 30.24
CA SER A 391 -9.86 12.07 29.19
C SER A 391 -10.26 10.92 28.25
N VAL A 392 -9.80 9.68 28.49
CA VAL A 392 -10.19 8.51 27.68
C VAL A 392 -11.70 8.30 27.62
N HIS A 393 -12.41 8.74 28.65
CA HIS A 393 -13.87 8.72 28.75
C HIS A 393 -14.53 10.00 28.20
N ALA A 394 -13.76 10.97 27.71
CA ALA A 394 -14.30 12.16 27.09
C ALA A 394 -15.16 11.78 25.87
N ILE A 395 -16.28 12.47 25.71
CA ILE A 395 -17.20 12.22 24.60
C ILE A 395 -16.65 12.84 23.31
N SER A 396 -15.89 13.94 23.42
CA SER A 396 -15.48 14.74 22.27
C SER A 396 -13.97 15.03 22.26
N LEU A 397 -13.37 14.92 21.09
CA LEU A 397 -11.98 15.30 20.82
C LEU A 397 -11.84 16.84 20.73
N ALA A 398 -10.65 17.35 20.99
CA ALA A 398 -10.34 18.78 20.93
C ALA A 398 -10.55 19.40 19.53
N ARG A 399 -10.43 18.61 18.47
CA ARG A 399 -10.65 19.04 17.08
C ARG A 399 -11.19 17.90 16.23
N PRO A 400 -11.95 18.20 15.14
CA PRO A 400 -12.49 17.14 14.29
C PRO A 400 -11.39 16.40 13.53
N VAL A 401 -11.62 15.09 13.31
CA VAL A 401 -10.75 14.18 12.60
C VAL A 401 -11.43 13.74 11.31
N ARG A 402 -10.68 13.79 10.22
CA ARG A 402 -11.12 13.32 8.89
C ARG A 402 -10.70 11.89 8.59
N LEU A 403 -9.51 11.48 9.06
CA LEU A 403 -8.95 10.15 8.86
C LEU A 403 -8.19 9.76 10.12
N ALA A 404 -8.32 8.51 10.51
CA ALA A 404 -7.50 7.90 11.53
C ALA A 404 -6.86 6.61 11.00
N GLY A 405 -5.65 6.34 11.46
CA GLY A 405 -4.92 5.14 11.11
C GLY A 405 -3.77 4.87 12.07
N MET A 406 -3.25 3.65 11.99
CA MET A 406 -2.05 3.26 12.71
C MET A 406 -1.10 2.49 11.81
N SER A 407 0.18 2.48 12.16
CA SER A 407 1.18 1.62 11.54
C SER A 407 2.13 1.03 12.57
N ALA A 408 2.49 -0.23 12.34
CA ALA A 408 3.47 -0.99 13.07
C ALA A 408 4.79 -1.01 12.26
N SER A 409 5.92 -0.75 12.90
CA SER A 409 7.24 -0.70 12.26
C SER A 409 8.34 -1.25 13.15
N GLY A 410 9.59 -1.29 12.64
CA GLY A 410 10.66 -1.99 13.33
C GLY A 410 10.35 -3.49 13.38
N LEU A 411 9.94 -4.05 12.24
CA LEU A 411 9.50 -5.43 12.12
C LEU A 411 10.67 -6.39 12.35
N VAL A 412 10.43 -7.41 13.18
CA VAL A 412 11.37 -8.52 13.45
C VAL A 412 10.65 -9.84 13.25
N LEU A 413 11.36 -10.88 12.85
CA LEU A 413 10.78 -12.20 12.69
C LEU A 413 10.41 -12.78 14.05
N ALA A 414 9.19 -13.29 14.16
CA ALA A 414 8.68 -13.83 15.42
C ALA A 414 9.44 -15.09 15.86
N GLU A 415 9.96 -15.88 14.90
CA GLU A 415 10.74 -17.10 15.14
C GLU A 415 12.14 -16.80 15.68
N GLU A 416 12.71 -15.66 15.30
CA GLU A 416 14.08 -15.27 15.67
C GLU A 416 14.13 -14.36 16.92
N THR A 417 12.97 -13.93 17.40
CA THR A 417 12.89 -12.96 18.51
C THR A 417 12.58 -13.66 19.82
N ALA A 418 13.55 -13.65 20.74
CA ALA A 418 13.27 -14.01 22.12
C ALA A 418 12.38 -12.92 22.74
N ILE A 419 11.16 -13.29 23.11
CA ILE A 419 10.27 -12.40 23.88
C ILE A 419 10.67 -12.52 25.35
N GLN A 420 11.39 -11.51 25.84
CA GLN A 420 11.69 -11.42 27.27
C GLN A 420 10.41 -11.03 28.01
N PRO A 421 9.98 -11.79 29.04
CA PRO A 421 8.84 -11.41 29.84
C PRO A 421 9.12 -10.07 30.55
N SER A 422 8.09 -9.22 30.68
CA SER A 422 8.18 -8.02 31.49
C SER A 422 8.30 -8.35 32.98
N LEU A 423 8.73 -7.39 33.79
CA LEU A 423 8.75 -7.57 35.25
C LEU A 423 7.35 -7.84 35.78
N ASP A 424 6.31 -7.21 35.21
CA ASP A 424 4.92 -7.42 35.58
C ASP A 424 4.45 -8.84 35.23
N ASP A 425 4.82 -9.36 34.04
CA ASP A 425 4.56 -10.77 33.69
C ASP A 425 5.20 -11.73 34.71
N LEU A 426 6.42 -11.42 35.20
CA LEU A 426 7.11 -12.23 36.20
C LEU A 426 6.50 -12.11 37.58
N LEU A 427 5.95 -10.95 37.92
CA LEU A 427 5.26 -10.74 39.20
C LEU A 427 3.89 -11.44 39.21
N GLU A 428 3.13 -11.38 38.11
CA GLU A 428 1.87 -12.11 37.95
C GLU A 428 2.09 -13.64 37.97
N GLU A 429 3.19 -14.10 37.35
CA GLU A 429 3.60 -15.51 37.39
C GLU A 429 3.88 -15.95 38.84
N ASN A 430 4.60 -15.16 39.62
CA ASN A 430 4.90 -15.44 41.01
C ASN A 430 3.65 -15.47 41.89
N GLU A 431 2.68 -14.60 41.66
CA GLU A 431 1.40 -14.62 42.41
C GLU A 431 0.54 -15.83 41.99
N ALA A 432 0.49 -16.18 40.72
CA ALA A 432 -0.19 -17.37 40.19
C ALA A 432 0.47 -18.66 40.74
N GLU A 433 1.80 -18.72 40.87
CA GLU A 433 2.52 -19.84 41.45
C GLU A 433 2.23 -19.98 42.93
N ARG A 434 2.14 -18.90 43.71
CA ARG A 434 1.74 -18.93 45.11
C ARG A 434 0.32 -19.47 45.32
N HIS A 435 -0.61 -19.17 44.38
CA HIS A 435 -1.96 -19.73 44.41
C HIS A 435 -2.03 -21.16 43.88
N ALA A 436 -1.15 -21.56 42.95
CA ALA A 436 -1.11 -22.91 42.34
C ALA A 436 -0.33 -23.94 43.20
N ALA A 437 0.57 -23.51 44.05
CA ALA A 437 1.30 -24.40 44.99
C ALA A 437 0.39 -25.12 46.01
N VAL A 438 -0.91 -24.78 46.01
CA VAL A 438 -1.93 -25.45 46.83
C VAL A 438 -2.58 -26.63 46.11
N GLN A 439 -2.42 -26.79 44.78
CA GLN A 439 -2.92 -27.95 44.02
C GLN A 439 -2.05 -28.30 42.83
N ALA A 440 -1.33 -29.41 42.98
CA ALA A 440 -0.35 -30.02 42.08
C ALA A 440 -0.71 -30.21 40.60
N LYS A 441 0.14 -29.75 39.70
CA LYS A 441 0.87 -30.47 38.61
C LYS A 441 1.66 -29.45 37.77
N PRO A 442 2.88 -29.74 37.25
CA PRO A 442 3.64 -28.76 36.44
C PRO A 442 3.02 -28.68 35.04
N ALA A 443 2.05 -27.82 34.86
CA ALA A 443 1.57 -27.39 33.55
C ALA A 443 2.46 -26.23 33.07
N GLN A 444 3.06 -26.40 31.91
CA GLN A 444 3.88 -25.40 31.23
C GLN A 444 3.25 -23.99 31.32
N MET A 445 3.83 -23.11 32.12
CA MET A 445 3.39 -21.72 32.25
C MET A 445 3.69 -21.00 30.93
N ARG A 446 2.64 -20.68 30.21
CA ARG A 446 2.70 -19.84 29.02
C ARG A 446 2.62 -18.40 29.52
N THR A 447 3.60 -17.56 29.17
CA THR A 447 3.59 -16.13 29.45
C THR A 447 2.29 -15.48 28.96
N HIS A 448 1.84 -14.40 29.62
CA HIS A 448 0.63 -13.65 29.23
C HIS A 448 0.62 -13.26 27.74
N ALA A 449 1.77 -12.80 27.22
CA ALA A 449 1.95 -12.48 25.80
C ALA A 449 1.70 -13.69 24.87
N LYS A 450 2.14 -14.90 25.24
CA LYS A 450 1.87 -16.13 24.46
C LYS A 450 0.40 -16.52 24.51
N ARG A 451 -0.27 -16.32 25.65
CA ARG A 451 -1.73 -16.58 25.82
C ARG A 451 -2.56 -15.62 24.97
N LEU A 452 -2.25 -14.31 24.99
CA LEU A 452 -2.90 -13.30 24.16
C LEU A 452 -2.72 -13.60 22.69
N ARG A 453 -1.49 -13.90 22.26
CA ARG A 453 -1.20 -14.26 20.89
C ARG A 453 -1.97 -15.50 20.43
N GLY A 454 -2.04 -16.53 21.30
CA GLY A 454 -2.81 -17.74 21.02
C GLY A 454 -4.31 -17.48 20.89
N ALA A 455 -4.88 -16.65 21.75
CA ALA A 455 -6.29 -16.26 21.69
C ALA A 455 -6.62 -15.43 20.45
N GLU A 456 -5.74 -14.49 20.09
CA GLU A 456 -5.92 -13.68 18.86
C GLU A 456 -5.74 -14.51 17.59
N ALA A 457 -4.82 -15.48 17.56
CA ALA A 457 -4.66 -16.41 16.45
C ALA A 457 -5.89 -17.32 16.27
N ALA A 458 -6.48 -17.79 17.38
CA ALA A 458 -7.74 -18.54 17.33
C ALA A 458 -8.90 -17.68 16.80
N LEU A 459 -8.97 -16.42 17.20
CA LEU A 459 -9.95 -15.46 16.68
C LEU A 459 -9.77 -15.21 15.18
N ASP A 460 -8.52 -15.10 14.71
CA ASP A 460 -8.22 -14.97 13.28
C ASP A 460 -8.71 -16.19 12.49
N ALA A 461 -8.52 -17.41 13.02
CA ALA A 461 -9.02 -18.64 12.38
C ALA A 461 -10.56 -18.68 12.31
N VAL A 462 -11.25 -18.24 13.35
CA VAL A 462 -12.72 -18.10 13.35
C VAL A 462 -13.16 -17.06 12.32
N ARG A 463 -12.53 -15.91 12.29
CA ARG A 463 -12.82 -14.84 11.33
C ARG A 463 -12.58 -15.28 9.89
N GLN A 464 -11.54 -16.06 9.64
CA GLN A 464 -11.24 -16.59 8.31
C GLN A 464 -12.32 -17.58 7.83
N LYS A 465 -12.87 -18.38 8.74
CA LYS A 465 -13.87 -19.42 8.42
C LYS A 465 -15.28 -18.87 8.28
N TYR A 466 -15.67 -17.91 9.13
CA TYR A 466 -17.05 -17.47 9.27
C TYR A 466 -17.28 -15.98 8.95
N GLY A 467 -16.22 -15.27 8.52
CA GLY A 467 -16.27 -13.82 8.30
C GLY A 467 -15.85 -13.03 9.55
N ASN A 468 -15.34 -11.84 9.29
CA ASN A 468 -14.67 -11.03 10.31
C ASN A 468 -15.63 -10.35 11.32
N ASP A 469 -16.95 -10.38 11.08
CA ASP A 469 -17.94 -9.68 11.91
C ASP A 469 -18.52 -10.57 13.01
N ILE A 470 -18.13 -11.85 13.06
CA ILE A 470 -18.72 -12.85 13.96
C ILE A 470 -18.12 -12.79 15.38
N ALA A 471 -16.85 -12.38 15.50
CA ALA A 471 -16.19 -12.32 16.79
C ALA A 471 -15.21 -11.14 16.89
N SER A 472 -15.26 -10.40 18.01
CA SER A 472 -14.31 -9.38 18.39
C SER A 472 -13.89 -9.56 19.84
N PHE A 473 -12.68 -9.11 20.23
CA PHE A 473 -12.40 -8.96 21.64
C PHE A 473 -13.33 -7.93 22.25
N GLY A 474 -13.96 -8.27 23.36
CA GLY A 474 -14.76 -7.31 24.15
C GLY A 474 -13.90 -6.11 24.58
N VAL A 475 -14.50 -4.94 24.61
CA VAL A 475 -13.95 -3.70 25.17
C VAL A 475 -14.30 -3.68 26.64
#